data_9a80177ca7cc7908074dc35f8be0f2a2
#
_entry.id   9a80177ca7cc7908074dc35f8be0f2a2
#
_cell.length_a   1.000
_cell.length_b   1.000
_cell.length_c   1.000
_cell.angle_alpha   90.00
_cell.angle_beta   90.00
_cell.angle_gamma   90.00
#
_symmetry.space_group_name_H-M   'P 1'
#
loop_
_entity.id
_entity.type
_entity.pdbx_description
1 polymer ?
#
loop_
_entity_poly.entity_id
_entity_poly.type
_entity_poly.pdbx_seq_one_letter_code
_entity_poly.pdbx_strand_id
1 'polypeptide(L)'
;TEIQALVGLTRSAAISRELSKLDVDNTQLPPPDFFSYEYPIYWARNDMEEGDQQNFRVARDKEMADLRLWWVREMLATQQPAGERLVLFWHNHFVTAYSGLNENVHVLAKQHWALRKYGHTNFRVLTRAMIHDAAMLDYLDNNSSRKGNPNENLARELMELFVLGEGN
;
A
#
# COMPACT_ATOMS: atom_id res chain seq x y z
N THR A 1 25.29 12.78 14.24
CA THR A 1 24.49 12.45 13.06
C THR A 1 24.46 10.92 12.85
N GLU A 2 23.42 10.39 12.21
CA GLU A 2 23.30 8.94 11.92
C GLU A 2 24.52 8.43 11.13
N ILE A 3 25.02 9.22 10.18
CA ILE A 3 26.22 8.89 9.40
C ILE A 3 27.43 8.67 10.33
N GLN A 4 27.62 9.51 11.34
CA GLN A 4 28.72 9.34 12.28
C GLN A 4 28.62 8.03 13.09
N ALA A 5 27.41 7.59 13.37
CA ALA A 5 27.15 6.34 14.08
C ALA A 5 27.46 5.08 13.23
N LEU A 6 27.59 5.22 11.93
CA LEU A 6 27.96 4.14 11.00
C LEU A 6 29.47 4.13 10.67
N VAL A 7 30.19 5.21 11.01
CA VAL A 7 31.63 5.30 10.76
C VAL A 7 32.38 4.23 11.56
N GLY A 8 33.22 3.49 10.88
CA GLY A 8 34.02 2.40 11.48
C GLY A 8 33.32 1.04 11.54
N LEU A 9 32.03 0.95 11.17
CA LEU A 9 31.36 -0.34 11.03
C LEU A 9 31.70 -1.02 9.69
N THR A 10 31.73 -2.35 9.69
CA THR A 10 31.73 -3.10 8.43
C THR A 10 30.38 -2.88 7.72
N ARG A 11 30.33 -3.07 6.38
CA ARG A 11 29.09 -2.97 5.60
C ARG A 11 27.97 -3.83 6.20
N SER A 12 28.27 -5.08 6.57
CA SER A 12 27.29 -6.00 7.17
C SER A 12 26.78 -5.49 8.52
N ALA A 13 27.67 -5.00 9.39
CA ALA A 13 27.30 -4.46 10.69
C ALA A 13 26.45 -3.19 10.57
N ALA A 14 26.78 -2.30 9.61
CA ALA A 14 26.00 -1.11 9.33
C ALA A 14 24.59 -1.45 8.82
N ILE A 15 24.47 -2.38 7.87
CA ILE A 15 23.19 -2.87 7.36
C ILE A 15 22.37 -3.50 8.49
N SER A 16 22.94 -4.42 9.27
CA SER A 16 22.23 -5.08 10.37
C SER A 16 21.72 -4.08 11.40
N ARG A 17 22.53 -3.07 11.72
CA ARG A 17 22.15 -2.00 12.65
C ARG A 17 20.97 -1.18 12.13
N GLU A 18 20.95 -0.80 10.85
CA GLU A 18 19.85 -0.03 10.29
C GLU A 18 18.60 -0.88 10.15
N LEU A 19 18.72 -2.14 9.75
CA LEU A 19 17.58 -3.08 9.68
C LEU A 19 16.98 -3.37 11.06
N SER A 20 17.77 -3.42 12.12
CA SER A 20 17.27 -3.66 13.47
C SER A 20 16.45 -2.51 14.04
N LYS A 21 16.54 -1.31 13.46
CA LYS A 21 15.75 -0.14 13.86
C LYS A 21 14.44 -0.01 13.10
N LEU A 22 14.20 -0.85 12.09
CA LEU A 22 13.00 -0.73 11.26
C LEU A 22 11.75 -1.00 12.10
N ASP A 23 11.07 0.06 12.45
CA ASP A 23 9.74 0.06 13.05
C ASP A 23 8.80 0.86 12.14
N VAL A 24 8.46 0.27 11.00
CA VAL A 24 7.66 0.92 9.96
C VAL A 24 6.17 0.97 10.29
N ASP A 25 5.74 0.29 11.33
CA ASP A 25 4.36 0.36 11.82
C ASP A 25 4.11 1.66 12.61
N ASN A 26 5.14 2.21 13.25
CA ASN A 26 5.07 3.48 13.96
C ASN A 26 5.39 4.66 13.04
N THR A 27 4.36 5.44 12.74
CA THR A 27 4.51 6.69 12.01
C THR A 27 4.77 7.85 12.96
N GLN A 28 5.55 8.86 12.53
CA GLN A 28 5.80 10.08 13.30
C GLN A 28 4.59 11.01 13.31
N LEU A 29 3.80 10.94 12.25
CA LEU A 29 2.59 11.75 12.09
C LEU A 29 1.34 10.88 12.24
N PRO A 30 0.28 11.40 12.87
CA PRO A 30 -0.99 10.69 12.89
C PRO A 30 -1.52 10.49 11.47
N PRO A 31 -2.12 9.33 11.17
CA PRO A 31 -2.74 9.10 9.87
C PRO A 31 -3.90 10.09 9.63
N PRO A 32 -4.28 10.31 8.36
CA PRO A 32 -5.43 11.15 8.04
C PRO A 32 -6.72 10.68 8.71
N ASP A 33 -7.59 11.61 9.10
CA ASP A 33 -8.81 11.33 9.87
C ASP A 33 -9.76 10.34 9.20
N PHE A 34 -9.78 10.27 7.87
CA PHE A 34 -10.65 9.35 7.14
C PHE A 34 -10.35 7.87 7.40
N PHE A 35 -9.21 7.53 7.98
CA PHE A 35 -8.93 6.17 8.44
C PHE A 35 -9.81 5.74 9.62
N SER A 36 -10.35 6.68 10.36
CA SER A 36 -11.14 6.43 11.58
C SER A 36 -12.61 6.10 11.31
N TYR A 37 -13.11 6.30 10.08
CA TYR A 37 -14.51 6.04 9.76
C TYR A 37 -14.69 4.98 8.68
N GLU A 38 -15.82 4.27 8.75
CA GLU A 38 -16.17 3.25 7.79
C GLU A 38 -16.46 3.86 6.42
N TYR A 39 -15.94 3.22 5.39
CA TYR A 39 -16.20 3.60 4.01
C TYR A 39 -17.64 3.28 3.63
N PRO A 40 -18.40 4.22 3.06
CA PRO A 40 -19.70 3.92 2.49
C PRO A 40 -19.55 2.83 1.43
N ILE A 41 -20.37 1.79 1.51
CA ILE A 41 -20.26 0.62 0.68
C ILE A 41 -20.43 1.01 -0.80
N TYR A 42 -19.61 0.47 -1.69
CA TYR A 42 -19.51 0.80 -3.11
C TYR A 42 -20.86 0.84 -3.86
N TRP A 43 -21.79 -0.07 -3.53
CA TRP A 43 -23.13 -0.09 -4.14
C TRP A 43 -24.04 1.07 -3.72
N ALA A 44 -23.80 1.69 -2.58
CA ALA A 44 -24.54 2.89 -2.20
C ALA A 44 -24.27 4.07 -3.15
N ARG A 45 -23.13 4.09 -3.83
CA ARG A 45 -22.81 5.12 -4.83
C ARG A 45 -23.69 5.04 -6.07
N ASN A 46 -24.07 3.83 -6.52
CA ASN A 46 -24.89 3.64 -7.71
C ASN A 46 -26.35 4.09 -7.49
N ASP A 47 -26.78 4.18 -6.23
CA ASP A 47 -28.11 4.62 -5.84
C ASP A 47 -28.17 6.12 -5.51
N MET A 48 -27.02 6.84 -5.60
CA MET A 48 -26.95 8.29 -5.35
C MET A 48 -27.43 9.08 -6.58
N GLU A 49 -28.06 10.24 -6.33
CA GLU A 49 -28.34 11.22 -7.38
C GLU A 49 -27.04 11.76 -8.00
N GLU A 50 -27.09 12.27 -9.25
CA GLU A 50 -25.92 12.69 -9.99
C GLU A 50 -25.10 13.77 -9.25
N GLY A 51 -25.77 14.72 -8.61
CA GLY A 51 -25.13 15.76 -7.78
C GLY A 51 -24.36 15.19 -6.59
N ASP A 52 -24.93 14.19 -5.94
CA ASP A 52 -24.31 13.51 -4.80
C ASP A 52 -23.13 12.63 -5.23
N GLN A 53 -23.21 12.01 -6.40
CA GLN A 53 -22.10 11.26 -6.98
C GLN A 53 -20.90 12.18 -7.25
N GLN A 54 -21.13 13.39 -7.76
CA GLN A 54 -20.06 14.36 -7.99
C GLN A 54 -19.43 14.84 -6.67
N ASN A 55 -20.23 15.17 -5.67
CA ASN A 55 -19.75 15.55 -4.34
C ASN A 55 -18.95 14.41 -3.70
N PHE A 56 -19.39 13.17 -3.88
CA PHE A 56 -18.68 11.99 -3.41
C PHE A 56 -17.30 11.84 -4.06
N ARG A 57 -17.19 12.04 -5.39
CA ARG A 57 -15.89 12.00 -6.11
C ARG A 57 -14.95 13.08 -5.60
N VAL A 58 -15.42 14.32 -5.49
CA VAL A 58 -14.60 15.44 -4.97
C VAL A 58 -14.07 15.13 -3.57
N ALA A 59 -14.90 14.54 -2.70
CA ALA A 59 -14.47 14.14 -1.37
C ALA A 59 -13.39 13.04 -1.43
N ARG A 60 -13.51 12.04 -2.32
CA ARG A 60 -12.52 10.97 -2.49
C ARG A 60 -11.19 11.49 -3.04
N ASP A 61 -11.24 12.38 -4.03
CA ASP A 61 -10.04 13.01 -4.59
C ASP A 61 -9.30 13.83 -3.52
N LYS A 62 -10.04 14.52 -2.66
CA LYS A 62 -9.45 15.22 -1.52
C LYS A 62 -8.78 14.24 -0.54
N GLU A 63 -9.44 13.16 -0.16
CA GLU A 63 -8.86 12.15 0.73
C GLU A 63 -7.62 11.50 0.13
N MET A 64 -7.61 11.25 -1.19
CA MET A 64 -6.42 10.75 -1.89
C MET A 64 -5.27 11.77 -1.87
N ALA A 65 -5.57 13.05 -2.03
CA ALA A 65 -4.58 14.11 -1.90
C ALA A 65 -4.05 14.21 -0.47
N ASP A 66 -4.92 14.10 0.53
CA ASP A 66 -4.56 14.11 1.96
C ASP A 66 -3.67 12.90 2.32
N LEU A 67 -3.96 11.70 1.79
CA LEU A 67 -3.13 10.51 1.98
C LEU A 67 -1.72 10.70 1.40
N ARG A 68 -1.63 11.20 0.16
CA ARG A 68 -0.35 11.47 -0.49
C ARG A 68 0.46 12.52 0.26
N LEU A 69 -0.17 13.61 0.66
CA LEU A 69 0.48 14.68 1.40
C LEU A 69 0.96 14.21 2.77
N TRP A 70 0.13 13.43 3.47
CA TRP A 70 0.51 12.83 4.73
C TRP A 70 1.76 11.93 4.57
N TRP A 71 1.78 11.07 3.56
CA TRP A 71 2.93 10.18 3.35
C TRP A 71 4.22 10.94 3.00
N VAL A 72 4.13 11.96 2.16
CA VAL A 72 5.29 12.82 1.88
C VAL A 72 5.80 13.51 3.17
N ARG A 73 4.90 14.02 4.00
CA ARG A 73 5.26 14.60 5.29
C ARG A 73 5.89 13.57 6.23
N GLU A 74 5.36 12.36 6.27
CA GLU A 74 5.93 11.25 7.04
C GLU A 74 7.34 10.91 6.58
N MET A 75 7.60 10.82 5.25
CA MET A 75 8.93 10.61 4.70
C MET A 75 9.93 11.70 5.11
N LEU A 76 9.46 12.94 5.32
CA LEU A 76 10.30 14.06 5.76
C LEU A 76 10.51 14.08 7.30
N ALA A 77 9.53 13.61 8.05
CA ALA A 77 9.55 13.62 9.52
C ALA A 77 10.21 12.38 10.13
N THR A 78 10.24 11.27 9.38
CA THR A 78 10.68 9.97 9.89
C THR A 78 12.11 9.99 10.41
N GLN A 79 12.32 9.29 11.53
CA GLN A 79 13.65 8.96 12.04
C GLN A 79 14.23 7.68 11.39
N GLN A 80 13.46 7.06 10.49
CA GLN A 80 13.78 5.77 9.85
C GLN A 80 13.64 5.85 8.32
N PRO A 81 14.47 6.64 7.64
CA PRO A 81 14.34 6.84 6.19
C PRO A 81 14.47 5.55 5.37
N ALA A 82 15.19 4.55 5.89
CA ALA A 82 15.29 3.23 5.24
C ALA A 82 13.93 2.49 5.22
N GLY A 83 13.12 2.65 6.27
CA GLY A 83 11.76 2.09 6.34
C GLY A 83 10.85 2.68 5.29
N GLU A 84 10.81 4.01 5.17
CA GLU A 84 10.00 4.69 4.15
C GLU A 84 10.41 4.33 2.71
N ARG A 85 11.72 4.20 2.46
CA ARG A 85 12.22 3.73 1.15
C ARG A 85 11.79 2.29 0.84
N LEU A 86 11.75 1.42 1.85
CA LEU A 86 11.27 0.05 1.69
C LEU A 86 9.77 0.02 1.39
N VAL A 87 8.97 0.83 2.07
CA VAL A 87 7.53 0.97 1.79
C VAL A 87 7.32 1.48 0.35
N LEU A 88 8.07 2.50 -0.08
CA LEU A 88 8.01 3.02 -1.44
C LEU A 88 8.43 1.96 -2.48
N PHE A 89 9.46 1.18 -2.19
CA PHE A 89 9.88 0.07 -3.05
C PHE A 89 8.74 -0.95 -3.24
N TRP A 90 8.06 -1.33 -2.16
CA TRP A 90 6.96 -2.28 -2.24
C TRP A 90 5.71 -1.73 -2.93
N HIS A 91 5.44 -0.43 -2.82
CA HIS A 91 4.41 0.23 -3.63
C HIS A 91 4.70 0.19 -5.13
N ASN A 92 5.98 0.29 -5.51
CA ASN A 92 6.40 0.16 -6.90
C ASN A 92 6.43 -1.30 -7.39
N HIS A 93 6.51 -2.25 -6.48
CA HIS A 93 6.50 -3.68 -6.81
C HIS A 93 5.06 -4.23 -6.87
N PHE A 94 4.25 -4.01 -5.83
CA PHE A 94 2.84 -4.40 -5.78
C PHE A 94 1.94 -3.22 -6.21
N VAL A 95 2.01 -2.90 -7.48
CA VAL A 95 1.35 -1.70 -8.03
C VAL A 95 -0.17 -1.85 -8.06
N THR A 96 -0.85 -0.83 -7.55
CA THR A 96 -2.29 -0.61 -7.72
C THR A 96 -2.55 0.86 -8.06
N ALA A 97 -3.55 1.13 -8.90
CA ALA A 97 -3.86 2.49 -9.31
C ALA A 97 -5.22 2.93 -8.74
N TYR A 98 -5.26 4.14 -8.18
CA TYR A 98 -6.47 4.75 -7.63
C TYR A 98 -7.65 4.74 -8.62
N SER A 99 -7.38 5.09 -9.89
CA SER A 99 -8.39 5.06 -10.95
C SER A 99 -8.94 3.65 -11.25
N GLY A 100 -8.12 2.61 -11.05
CA GLY A 100 -8.52 1.21 -11.21
C GLY A 100 -9.33 0.64 -10.04
N LEU A 101 -9.43 1.39 -8.93
CA LEU A 101 -10.13 0.98 -7.71
C LEU A 101 -11.42 1.76 -7.48
N ASN A 102 -12.04 2.27 -8.56
CA ASN A 102 -13.25 3.06 -8.46
C ASN A 102 -13.15 4.22 -7.44
N GLU A 103 -11.96 4.84 -7.38
CA GLU A 103 -11.65 5.96 -6.48
C GLU A 103 -11.76 5.58 -4.98
N ASN A 104 -11.55 4.31 -4.64
CA ASN A 104 -11.59 3.84 -3.27
C ASN A 104 -10.27 4.05 -2.54
N VAL A 105 -10.10 5.22 -1.94
CA VAL A 105 -8.89 5.59 -1.18
C VAL A 105 -8.66 4.72 0.04
N HIS A 106 -9.74 4.19 0.66
CA HIS A 106 -9.62 3.39 1.89
C HIS A 106 -8.92 2.05 1.65
N VAL A 107 -9.15 1.40 0.51
CA VAL A 107 -8.44 0.14 0.20
C VAL A 107 -6.96 0.42 -0.10
N LEU A 108 -6.63 1.54 -0.78
CA LEU A 108 -5.25 1.97 -0.97
C LEU A 108 -4.55 2.29 0.35
N ALA A 109 -5.24 2.96 1.26
CA ALA A 109 -4.73 3.26 2.57
C ALA A 109 -4.46 1.98 3.38
N LYS A 110 -5.38 1.01 3.35
CA LYS A 110 -5.18 -0.31 3.98
C LYS A 110 -4.01 -1.05 3.36
N GLN A 111 -3.85 -1.02 2.03
CA GLN A 111 -2.69 -1.59 1.33
C GLN A 111 -1.39 -0.91 1.78
N HIS A 112 -1.36 0.41 1.88
CA HIS A 112 -0.21 1.14 2.39
C HIS A 112 0.22 0.64 3.77
N TRP A 113 -0.74 0.46 4.69
CA TRP A 113 -0.49 -0.10 6.02
C TRP A 113 -0.03 -1.56 5.99
N ALA A 114 -0.60 -2.37 5.09
CA ALA A 114 -0.15 -3.75 4.90
C ALA A 114 1.31 -3.81 4.40
N LEU A 115 1.68 -2.94 3.45
CA LEU A 115 3.06 -2.84 2.97
C LEU A 115 4.02 -2.37 4.07
N ARG A 116 3.61 -1.42 4.93
CA ARG A 116 4.37 -1.04 6.13
C ARG A 116 4.60 -2.24 7.04
N LYS A 117 3.53 -2.90 7.42
CA LYS A 117 3.54 -3.99 8.39
C LYS A 117 4.32 -5.22 7.91
N TYR A 118 4.19 -5.58 6.65
CA TYR A 118 4.74 -6.83 6.12
C TYR A 118 5.97 -6.62 5.25
N GLY A 119 6.24 -5.42 4.77
CA GLY A 119 7.32 -5.14 3.82
C GLY A 119 8.73 -5.36 4.38
N HIS A 120 8.91 -5.32 5.70
CA HIS A 120 10.18 -5.62 6.36
C HIS A 120 10.30 -7.07 6.83
N THR A 121 9.30 -7.91 6.57
CA THR A 121 9.30 -9.34 6.88
C THR A 121 9.91 -10.16 5.73
N ASN A 122 9.75 -11.48 5.75
CA ASN A 122 10.16 -12.28 4.60
C ASN A 122 9.15 -12.15 3.44
N PHE A 123 9.66 -12.31 2.22
CA PHE A 123 8.89 -12.10 0.99
C PHE A 123 7.63 -12.98 0.90
N ARG A 124 7.67 -14.21 1.44
CA ARG A 124 6.49 -15.09 1.48
C ARG A 124 5.35 -14.51 2.32
N VAL A 125 5.68 -13.91 3.47
CA VAL A 125 4.67 -13.29 4.35
C VAL A 125 4.07 -12.06 3.67
N LEU A 126 4.89 -11.22 3.07
CA LEU A 126 4.44 -10.05 2.32
C LEU A 126 3.55 -10.45 1.13
N THR A 127 4.01 -11.38 0.28
CA THR A 127 3.23 -11.86 -0.87
C THR A 127 1.89 -12.43 -0.43
N ARG A 128 1.87 -13.21 0.67
CA ARG A 128 0.62 -13.74 1.21
C ARG A 128 -0.32 -12.65 1.69
N ALA A 129 0.19 -11.58 2.29
CA ALA A 129 -0.62 -10.43 2.67
C ALA A 129 -1.20 -9.73 1.43
N MET A 130 -0.40 -9.55 0.37
CA MET A 130 -0.85 -8.90 -0.87
C MET A 130 -1.87 -9.72 -1.67
N ILE A 131 -1.79 -11.05 -1.66
CA ILE A 131 -2.82 -11.92 -2.29
C ILE A 131 -4.20 -11.73 -1.63
N HIS A 132 -4.25 -11.35 -0.37
CA HIS A 132 -5.51 -11.12 0.37
C HIS A 132 -5.84 -9.63 0.52
N ASP A 133 -5.02 -8.76 -0.07
CA ASP A 133 -5.24 -7.32 -0.01
C ASP A 133 -6.40 -6.88 -0.90
N ALA A 134 -7.33 -6.09 -0.34
CA ALA A 134 -8.54 -5.70 -1.06
C ALA A 134 -8.26 -4.84 -2.29
N ALA A 135 -7.24 -3.96 -2.24
CA ALA A 135 -6.85 -3.15 -3.39
C ALA A 135 -6.28 -4.02 -4.51
N MET A 136 -5.43 -5.00 -4.17
CA MET A 136 -4.86 -5.93 -5.14
C MET A 136 -5.93 -6.82 -5.77
N LEU A 137 -6.86 -7.35 -4.97
CA LEU A 137 -7.96 -8.19 -5.45
C LEU A 137 -8.89 -7.43 -6.40
N ASP A 138 -9.20 -6.18 -6.08
CA ASP A 138 -10.08 -5.35 -6.91
C ASP A 138 -9.35 -4.88 -8.20
N TYR A 139 -8.13 -4.43 -8.09
CA TYR A 139 -7.30 -3.96 -9.21
C TYR A 139 -7.03 -5.06 -10.27
N LEU A 140 -6.93 -6.31 -9.84
CA LEU A 140 -6.72 -7.46 -10.73
C LEU A 140 -8.00 -8.23 -11.05
N ASP A 141 -9.17 -7.59 -10.87
CA ASP A 141 -10.50 -8.12 -11.21
C ASP A 141 -10.87 -9.45 -10.54
N ASN A 142 -10.21 -9.81 -9.44
CA ASN A 142 -10.49 -11.07 -8.76
C ASN A 142 -11.86 -11.09 -8.07
N ASN A 143 -12.50 -9.93 -7.89
CA ASN A 143 -13.88 -9.79 -7.46
C ASN A 143 -14.90 -10.41 -8.45
N SER A 144 -14.51 -10.60 -9.73
CA SER A 144 -15.30 -11.28 -10.75
C SER A 144 -15.16 -12.81 -10.71
N SER A 145 -14.20 -13.35 -9.96
CA SER A 145 -13.94 -14.79 -9.86
C SER A 145 -15.11 -15.55 -9.23
N ARG A 146 -15.55 -16.64 -9.87
CA ARG A 146 -16.68 -17.47 -9.43
C ARG A 146 -16.34 -18.95 -9.56
N LYS A 147 -17.02 -19.78 -8.74
CA LYS A 147 -16.94 -21.24 -8.89
C LYS A 147 -17.42 -21.65 -10.29
N GLY A 148 -16.59 -22.31 -11.07
CA GLY A 148 -16.87 -22.72 -12.45
C GLY A 148 -16.50 -21.68 -13.52
N ASN A 149 -16.16 -20.46 -13.14
CA ASN A 149 -15.63 -19.41 -14.00
C ASN A 149 -14.59 -18.59 -13.23
N PRO A 150 -13.41 -19.18 -12.93
CA PRO A 150 -12.35 -18.48 -12.20
C PRO A 150 -11.73 -17.39 -13.08
N ASN A 151 -11.45 -16.24 -12.48
CA ASN A 151 -10.62 -15.22 -13.12
C ASN A 151 -9.14 -15.56 -12.88
N GLU A 152 -8.41 -15.72 -13.97
CA GLU A 152 -6.99 -16.10 -13.90
C GLU A 152 -6.03 -14.93 -13.68
N ASN A 153 -6.52 -13.69 -13.84
CA ASN A 153 -5.66 -12.51 -13.93
C ASN A 153 -4.78 -12.34 -12.67
N LEU A 154 -5.38 -12.43 -11.48
CA LEU A 154 -4.61 -12.35 -10.23
C LEU A 154 -3.49 -13.40 -10.18
N ALA A 155 -3.79 -14.65 -10.56
CA ALA A 155 -2.80 -15.72 -10.50
C ALA A 155 -1.68 -15.51 -11.53
N ARG A 156 -2.01 -15.07 -12.73
CA ARG A 156 -1.04 -14.76 -13.79
C ARG A 156 -0.14 -13.60 -13.37
N GLU A 157 -0.71 -12.45 -13.01
CA GLU A 157 0.06 -11.27 -12.61
C GLU A 157 0.91 -11.52 -11.36
N LEU A 158 0.41 -12.33 -10.42
CA LEU A 158 1.18 -12.74 -9.27
C LEU A 158 2.46 -13.50 -9.68
N MET A 159 2.33 -14.41 -10.63
CA MET A 159 3.46 -15.22 -11.11
C MET A 159 4.43 -14.39 -11.96
N GLU A 160 3.91 -13.64 -12.92
CA GLU A 160 4.70 -12.96 -13.94
C GLU A 160 5.32 -11.65 -13.44
N LEU A 161 4.55 -10.81 -12.72
CA LEU A 161 5.04 -9.50 -12.31
C LEU A 161 5.58 -9.46 -10.87
N PHE A 162 4.95 -10.19 -9.95
CA PHE A 162 5.23 -9.97 -8.53
C PHE A 162 6.15 -11.02 -7.90
N VAL A 163 6.26 -12.22 -8.46
CA VAL A 163 7.00 -13.32 -7.82
C VAL A 163 8.13 -13.88 -8.70
N LEU A 164 7.86 -14.31 -9.92
CA LEU A 164 8.84 -15.03 -10.75
C LEU A 164 9.49 -14.14 -11.80
N GLY A 165 8.82 -13.11 -12.29
CA GLY A 165 9.23 -12.29 -13.41
C GLY A 165 8.81 -12.88 -14.77
N GLU A 166 8.75 -12.03 -15.80
CA GLU A 166 8.44 -12.46 -17.18
C GLU A 166 9.55 -13.36 -17.72
N GLY A 167 9.16 -14.46 -18.35
CA GLY A 167 10.07 -15.35 -19.07
C GLY A 167 10.78 -16.43 -18.25
N ASN A 168 10.32 -16.67 -17.01
CA ASN A 168 10.76 -17.78 -16.18
C ASN A 168 9.79 -18.96 -16.21
#